data_24f37ede258011e3b24075d65f4ad719
#
_entry.id   24f37ede258011e3b24075d65f4ad719
#
_cell.length_a   1.000
_cell.length_b   1.000
_cell.length_c   1.000
_cell.angle_alpha   90.00
_cell.angle_beta   90.00
_cell.angle_gamma   90.00
#
_symmetry.space_group_name_H-M   'P 1'
#
loop_
_entity.id
_entity.type
_entity.pdbx_description
1 polymer ?
#
loop_
_entity_poly.entity_id
_entity_poly.type
_entity_poly.pdbx_seq_one_letter_code
_entity_poly.pdbx_strand_id
1 'polypeptide(L)'
;MKPISTTTTRHPSRRIQGRRRFRSGNAVLDMALVMPLLIGLTFGAVEYGYALYIKHSLQSAAREGARAAIVAGATAANVQQAVDDSMAAAGFAQSKYTRPPTISPANWPAAAAGTTITVSVTTSWGTAGISVLPTYLGGISSAKTLTGATTMRKEG
;
A
#
# COMPACT_ATOMS: atom_id res chain seq x y z
N MET A 1 51.13 67.29 -57.73
CA MET A 1 51.20 66.13 -56.79
C MET A 1 49.92 66.10 -55.96
N LYS A 2 48.99 65.23 -56.24
CA LYS A 2 47.66 65.16 -55.57
C LYS A 2 47.72 64.00 -54.59
N PRO A 3 47.30 64.18 -53.32
CA PRO A 3 47.28 63.01 -52.40
C PRO A 3 46.02 62.15 -52.64
N ILE A 4 46.23 60.85 -52.66
CA ILE A 4 45.19 59.82 -52.81
C ILE A 4 44.56 59.63 -51.42
N SER A 5 43.26 59.92 -51.28
CA SER A 5 42.49 59.68 -50.08
C SER A 5 41.98 58.22 -50.14
N THR A 6 42.47 57.38 -49.26
CA THR A 6 42.01 56.01 -49.05
C THR A 6 40.70 56.04 -48.21
N THR A 7 39.61 55.78 -48.85
CA THR A 7 38.30 55.65 -48.17
C THR A 7 38.20 54.22 -47.58
N THR A 8 38.38 54.11 -46.27
CA THR A 8 38.20 52.86 -45.56
C THR A 8 36.68 52.57 -45.36
N THR A 9 36.14 51.70 -46.15
CA THR A 9 34.75 51.24 -46.01
C THR A 9 34.66 50.33 -44.77
N ARG A 10 34.11 50.83 -43.68
CA ARG A 10 33.70 50.03 -42.52
C ARG A 10 32.52 49.18 -42.86
N HIS A 11 32.72 47.87 -42.99
CA HIS A 11 31.65 46.87 -43.04
C HIS A 11 30.92 46.83 -41.69
N PRO A 12 29.59 47.03 -41.64
CA PRO A 12 28.83 46.86 -40.40
C PRO A 12 28.77 45.36 -40.09
N SER A 13 29.46 44.92 -39.03
CA SER A 13 29.32 43.58 -38.49
C SER A 13 27.87 43.38 -38.01
N ARG A 14 27.12 42.63 -38.80
CA ARG A 14 25.78 42.16 -38.48
C ARG A 14 25.87 41.28 -37.25
N ARG A 15 25.65 41.85 -36.06
CA ARG A 15 25.42 41.07 -34.83
C ARG A 15 24.22 40.18 -35.08
N ILE A 16 24.47 38.91 -35.30
CA ILE A 16 23.46 37.85 -35.23
C ILE A 16 23.06 37.78 -33.76
N GLN A 17 22.02 38.54 -33.39
CA GLN A 17 21.34 38.33 -32.12
C GLN A 17 20.71 36.94 -32.21
N GLY A 18 21.43 35.97 -31.67
CA GLY A 18 20.91 34.63 -31.44
C GLY A 18 19.62 34.76 -30.61
N ARG A 19 18.49 34.63 -31.28
CA ARG A 19 17.19 34.45 -30.64
C ARG A 19 17.33 33.25 -29.70
N ARG A 20 17.60 33.53 -28.42
CA ARG A 20 17.40 32.54 -27.34
C ARG A 20 15.92 32.23 -27.36
N ARG A 21 15.55 31.25 -28.17
CA ARG A 21 14.22 30.64 -28.12
C ARG A 21 14.04 30.13 -26.69
N PHE A 22 13.07 30.68 -26.01
CA PHE A 22 12.60 30.23 -24.73
C PHE A 22 12.25 28.74 -24.82
N ARG A 23 13.21 27.86 -24.51
CA ARG A 23 12.99 26.40 -24.36
C ARG A 23 12.31 26.06 -23.04
N SER A 24 12.04 27.05 -22.19
CA SER A 24 11.40 26.87 -20.89
C SER A 24 9.94 26.40 -20.96
N GLY A 25 9.20 26.73 -22.02
CA GLY A 25 7.81 26.30 -22.19
C GLY A 25 7.67 24.77 -22.37
N ASN A 26 8.58 24.14 -23.10
CA ASN A 26 8.57 22.69 -23.29
C ASN A 26 8.88 21.94 -22.01
N ALA A 27 9.83 22.42 -21.19
CA ALA A 27 10.17 21.77 -19.92
C ALA A 27 9.01 21.84 -18.91
N VAL A 28 8.24 22.92 -18.88
CA VAL A 28 7.05 23.05 -18.01
C VAL A 28 5.95 22.11 -18.46
N LEU A 29 5.71 21.98 -19.76
CA LEU A 29 4.73 21.05 -20.31
C LEU A 29 5.12 19.58 -20.05
N ASP A 30 6.40 19.25 -20.22
CA ASP A 30 6.94 17.92 -19.94
C ASP A 30 6.78 17.58 -18.44
N MET A 31 7.12 18.52 -17.56
CA MET A 31 6.93 18.36 -16.13
C MET A 31 5.46 18.24 -15.72
N ALA A 32 4.56 18.98 -16.34
CA ALA A 32 3.13 18.92 -16.09
C ALA A 32 2.53 17.55 -16.48
N LEU A 33 3.14 16.84 -17.43
CA LEU A 33 2.73 15.52 -17.86
C LEU A 33 3.34 14.40 -17.00
N VAL A 34 4.60 14.56 -16.59
CA VAL A 34 5.33 13.55 -15.83
C VAL A 34 4.99 13.58 -14.33
N MET A 35 4.76 14.78 -13.76
CA MET A 35 4.46 14.93 -12.32
C MET A 35 3.26 14.12 -11.85
N PRO A 36 2.09 14.15 -12.51
CA PRO A 36 0.94 13.34 -12.07
C PRO A 36 1.25 11.83 -12.07
N LEU A 37 2.04 11.37 -13.05
CA LEU A 37 2.45 9.97 -13.12
C LEU A 37 3.37 9.57 -11.95
N LEU A 38 4.37 10.41 -11.64
CA LEU A 38 5.27 10.17 -10.50
C LEU A 38 4.54 10.21 -9.17
N ILE A 39 3.63 11.17 -8.99
CA ILE A 39 2.79 11.28 -7.80
C ILE A 39 1.92 10.02 -7.67
N GLY A 40 1.23 9.62 -8.73
CA GLY A 40 0.41 8.40 -8.75
C GLY A 40 1.20 7.15 -8.42
N LEU A 41 2.39 6.98 -8.98
CA LEU A 41 3.28 5.84 -8.69
C LEU A 41 3.73 5.85 -7.22
N THR A 42 4.13 7.00 -6.70
CA THR A 42 4.62 7.13 -5.33
C THR A 42 3.54 6.80 -4.31
N PHE A 43 2.37 7.43 -4.44
CA PHE A 43 1.25 7.18 -3.52
C PHE A 43 0.66 5.79 -3.70
N GLY A 44 0.64 5.26 -4.93
CA GLY A 44 0.24 3.89 -5.21
C GLY A 44 1.14 2.87 -4.53
N ALA A 45 2.46 3.08 -4.55
CA ALA A 45 3.41 2.23 -3.85
C ALA A 45 3.20 2.25 -2.33
N VAL A 46 2.93 3.42 -1.74
CA VAL A 46 2.63 3.56 -0.31
C VAL A 46 1.34 2.84 0.05
N GLU A 47 0.25 3.06 -0.71
CA GLU A 47 -1.04 2.44 -0.45
C GLU A 47 -0.98 0.91 -0.57
N TYR A 48 -0.30 0.40 -1.59
CA TYR A 48 -0.11 -1.04 -1.79
C TYR A 48 0.79 -1.65 -0.70
N GLY A 49 1.88 -0.97 -0.33
CA GLY A 49 2.75 -1.38 0.76
C GLY A 49 1.99 -1.50 2.09
N TYR A 50 1.10 -0.55 2.37
CA TYR A 50 0.25 -0.60 3.56
C TYR A 50 -0.79 -1.74 3.48
N ALA A 51 -1.34 -2.03 2.30
CA ALA A 51 -2.23 -3.18 2.11
C ALA A 51 -1.53 -4.52 2.41
N LEU A 52 -0.28 -4.66 1.98
CA LEU A 52 0.55 -5.82 2.30
C LEU A 52 0.84 -5.91 3.81
N TYR A 53 1.12 -4.79 4.45
CA TYR A 53 1.32 -4.72 5.91
C TYR A 53 0.09 -5.22 6.66
N ILE A 54 -1.12 -4.72 6.32
CA ILE A 54 -2.38 -5.20 6.92
C ILE A 54 -2.53 -6.71 6.68
N LYS A 55 -2.31 -7.18 5.47
CA LYS A 55 -2.44 -8.60 5.12
C LYS A 55 -1.49 -9.47 5.94
N HIS A 56 -0.26 -9.06 6.12
CA HIS A 56 0.71 -9.77 6.96
C HIS A 56 0.31 -9.79 8.43
N SER A 57 -0.20 -8.67 8.96
CA SER A 57 -0.69 -8.58 10.34
C SER A 57 -1.89 -9.51 10.58
N LEU A 58 -2.87 -9.53 9.65
CA LEU A 58 -4.00 -10.45 9.72
C LEU A 58 -3.53 -11.94 9.65
N GLN A 59 -2.54 -12.24 8.81
CA GLN A 59 -2.00 -13.59 8.69
C GLN A 59 -1.26 -14.01 9.96
N SER A 60 -0.53 -13.11 10.62
CA SER A 60 0.11 -13.33 11.90
C SER A 60 -0.93 -13.58 13.01
N ALA A 61 -1.96 -12.73 13.08
CA ALA A 61 -3.05 -12.87 14.05
C ALA A 61 -3.83 -14.16 13.86
N ALA A 62 -4.12 -14.55 12.61
CA ALA A 62 -4.77 -15.83 12.31
C ALA A 62 -3.89 -17.01 12.74
N ARG A 63 -2.57 -16.91 12.65
CA ARG A 63 -1.63 -17.93 13.07
C ARG A 63 -1.60 -18.10 14.60
N GLU A 64 -1.55 -16.99 15.35
CA GLU A 64 -1.62 -17.02 16.81
C GLU A 64 -2.98 -17.51 17.30
N GLY A 65 -4.07 -17.08 16.66
CA GLY A 65 -5.42 -17.60 16.93
C GLY A 65 -5.54 -19.10 16.67
N ALA A 66 -4.98 -19.59 15.55
CA ALA A 66 -4.98 -21.02 15.24
C ALA A 66 -4.16 -21.83 16.27
N ARG A 67 -3.02 -21.29 16.69
CA ARG A 67 -2.20 -21.89 17.74
C ARG A 67 -2.94 -21.98 19.07
N ALA A 68 -3.68 -20.96 19.44
CA ALA A 68 -4.52 -20.98 20.63
C ALA A 68 -5.70 -21.97 20.50
N ALA A 69 -6.23 -22.16 19.28
CA ALA A 69 -7.38 -23.03 19.02
C ALA A 69 -7.06 -24.52 19.04
N ILE A 70 -5.82 -24.94 18.76
CA ILE A 70 -5.45 -26.37 18.71
C ILE A 70 -5.18 -26.98 20.08
N VAL A 71 -4.96 -26.17 21.11
CA VAL A 71 -4.66 -26.65 22.47
C VAL A 71 -5.89 -27.32 23.09
N ALA A 72 -5.69 -28.37 23.84
CA ALA A 72 -6.75 -29.05 24.57
C ALA A 72 -7.42 -28.11 25.57
N GLY A 73 -8.76 -28.09 25.58
CA GLY A 73 -9.53 -27.18 26.47
C GLY A 73 -9.57 -25.72 26.02
N ALA A 74 -9.11 -25.39 24.81
CA ALA A 74 -9.17 -24.05 24.25
C ALA A 74 -10.63 -23.54 24.13
N THR A 75 -10.82 -22.29 24.47
CA THR A 75 -12.12 -21.60 24.36
C THR A 75 -12.09 -20.53 23.28
N ALA A 76 -13.27 -20.12 22.81
CA ALA A 76 -13.36 -19.01 21.84
C ALA A 76 -12.76 -17.70 22.38
N ALA A 77 -12.82 -17.50 23.70
CA ALA A 77 -12.22 -16.33 24.36
C ALA A 77 -10.69 -16.35 24.27
N ASN A 78 -10.06 -17.53 24.46
CA ASN A 78 -8.60 -17.67 24.32
C ASN A 78 -8.14 -17.36 22.89
N VAL A 79 -8.88 -17.85 21.89
CA VAL A 79 -8.56 -17.59 20.47
C VAL A 79 -8.75 -16.10 20.15
N GLN A 80 -9.86 -15.51 20.62
CA GLN A 80 -10.11 -14.08 20.45
C GLN A 80 -9.00 -13.23 21.05
N GLN A 81 -8.58 -13.54 22.28
CA GLN A 81 -7.52 -12.80 22.96
C GLN A 81 -6.19 -12.93 22.22
N ALA A 82 -5.81 -14.11 21.77
CA ALA A 82 -4.57 -14.31 21.00
C ALA A 82 -4.56 -13.49 19.69
N VAL A 83 -5.72 -13.40 19.01
CA VAL A 83 -5.88 -12.56 17.83
C VAL A 83 -5.77 -11.08 18.19
N ASP A 84 -6.45 -10.64 19.26
CA ASP A 84 -6.44 -9.26 19.72
C ASP A 84 -5.04 -8.79 20.13
N ASP A 85 -4.31 -9.62 20.86
CA ASP A 85 -2.93 -9.34 21.30
C ASP A 85 -1.99 -9.20 20.09
N SER A 86 -2.12 -10.11 19.11
CA SER A 86 -1.33 -10.05 17.88
C SER A 86 -1.66 -8.81 17.02
N MET A 87 -2.92 -8.44 16.90
CA MET A 87 -3.35 -7.25 16.17
C MET A 87 -2.96 -5.95 16.89
N ALA A 88 -3.04 -5.92 18.23
CA ALA A 88 -2.58 -4.80 19.05
C ALA A 88 -1.05 -4.60 18.93
N ALA A 89 -0.27 -5.68 18.95
CA ALA A 89 1.17 -5.64 18.70
C ALA A 89 1.53 -5.07 17.33
N ALA A 90 0.67 -5.28 16.33
CA ALA A 90 0.77 -4.67 15.01
C ALA A 90 0.15 -3.25 14.93
N GLY A 91 -0.26 -2.66 16.06
CA GLY A 91 -0.80 -1.30 16.11
C GLY A 91 -2.25 -1.15 15.61
N PHE A 92 -3.01 -2.24 15.50
CA PHE A 92 -4.41 -2.19 15.09
C PHE A 92 -5.35 -2.23 16.29
N ALA A 93 -6.22 -1.20 16.40
CA ALA A 93 -7.29 -1.21 17.39
C ALA A 93 -8.33 -2.29 17.05
N GLN A 94 -9.05 -2.78 18.07
CA GLN A 94 -10.05 -3.85 17.94
C GLN A 94 -11.21 -3.53 16.97
N SER A 95 -11.47 -2.25 16.72
CA SER A 95 -12.47 -1.79 15.73
C SER A 95 -12.03 -1.91 14.27
N LYS A 96 -10.75 -2.26 14.03
CA LYS A 96 -10.16 -2.29 12.69
C LYS A 96 -10.25 -3.64 11.98
N TYR A 97 -10.77 -4.68 12.64
CA TYR A 97 -10.90 -6.03 12.06
C TYR A 97 -12.15 -6.73 12.61
N THR A 98 -12.58 -7.80 11.93
CA THR A 98 -13.79 -8.56 12.33
C THR A 98 -13.55 -9.33 13.62
N ARG A 99 -14.45 -9.15 14.57
CA ARG A 99 -14.48 -9.84 15.87
C ARG A 99 -15.86 -10.47 16.12
N PRO A 100 -15.92 -11.70 16.61
CA PRO A 100 -14.83 -12.67 16.81
C PRO A 100 -14.22 -13.16 15.48
N PRO A 101 -13.01 -13.76 15.50
CA PRO A 101 -12.46 -14.41 14.31
C PRO A 101 -13.34 -15.59 13.89
N THR A 102 -13.37 -15.88 12.60
CA THR A 102 -14.10 -17.04 12.09
C THR A 102 -13.27 -18.30 12.27
N ILE A 103 -13.84 -19.30 12.93
CA ILE A 103 -13.17 -20.58 13.19
C ILE A 103 -13.96 -21.71 12.52
N SER A 104 -13.28 -22.55 11.78
CA SER A 104 -13.85 -23.71 11.11
C SER A 104 -13.08 -24.97 11.48
N PRO A 105 -13.77 -26.10 11.77
CA PRO A 105 -15.24 -26.29 11.82
C PRO A 105 -15.89 -25.59 13.02
N ALA A 106 -17.20 -25.31 12.97
CA ALA A 106 -17.90 -24.60 14.03
C ALA A 106 -17.86 -25.32 15.40
N ASN A 107 -17.75 -26.68 15.38
CA ASN A 107 -17.63 -27.51 16.56
C ASN A 107 -16.17 -27.74 16.99
N TRP A 108 -15.25 -26.88 16.56
CA TRP A 108 -13.82 -27.03 16.80
C TRP A 108 -13.41 -27.30 18.26
N PRO A 109 -14.07 -26.77 19.31
CA PRO A 109 -13.68 -27.06 20.68
C PRO A 109 -13.81 -28.55 21.03
N ALA A 110 -14.87 -29.20 20.51
CA ALA A 110 -15.17 -30.62 20.72
C ALA A 110 -14.61 -31.54 19.60
N ALA A 111 -13.89 -30.96 18.62
CA ALA A 111 -13.33 -31.76 17.52
C ALA A 111 -12.30 -32.74 18.04
N ALA A 112 -12.22 -33.93 17.40
CA ALA A 112 -11.24 -34.98 17.73
C ALA A 112 -9.81 -34.46 17.43
N ALA A 113 -8.85 -35.07 18.15
CA ALA A 113 -7.42 -34.89 17.86
C ALA A 113 -7.11 -35.17 16.38
N GLY A 114 -6.24 -34.39 15.80
CA GLY A 114 -5.89 -34.47 14.38
C GLY A 114 -6.87 -33.78 13.44
N THR A 115 -8.01 -33.25 13.93
CA THR A 115 -8.93 -32.45 13.12
C THR A 115 -8.24 -31.13 12.68
N THR A 116 -8.48 -30.75 11.44
CA THR A 116 -7.96 -29.51 10.87
C THR A 116 -8.82 -28.34 11.32
N ILE A 117 -8.21 -27.36 11.99
CA ILE A 117 -8.85 -26.12 12.44
C ILE A 117 -8.31 -24.95 11.62
N THR A 118 -9.21 -24.18 11.04
CA THR A 118 -8.88 -22.95 10.29
C THR A 118 -9.39 -21.76 11.05
N VAL A 119 -8.52 -20.80 11.33
CA VAL A 119 -8.87 -19.50 11.91
C VAL A 119 -8.67 -18.44 10.85
N SER A 120 -9.69 -17.58 10.66
CA SER A 120 -9.69 -16.49 9.70
C SER A 120 -9.99 -15.16 10.38
N VAL A 121 -9.17 -14.16 10.11
CA VAL A 121 -9.36 -12.78 10.55
C VAL A 121 -9.49 -11.90 9.31
N THR A 122 -10.52 -11.06 9.26
CA THR A 122 -10.82 -10.23 8.10
C THR A 122 -10.95 -8.76 8.47
N THR A 123 -10.68 -7.89 7.51
CA THR A 123 -10.97 -6.46 7.58
C THR A 123 -11.35 -5.93 6.21
N SER A 124 -12.05 -4.79 6.15
CA SER A 124 -12.23 -4.06 4.90
C SER A 124 -11.17 -2.97 4.76
N TRP A 125 -10.79 -2.65 3.52
CA TRP A 125 -9.88 -1.54 3.25
C TRP A 125 -10.38 -0.22 3.83
N GLY A 126 -11.69 0.05 3.74
CA GLY A 126 -12.30 1.26 4.31
C GLY A 126 -12.21 1.36 5.84
N THR A 127 -12.02 0.22 6.54
CA THR A 127 -11.91 0.18 8.00
C THR A 127 -10.47 0.31 8.48
N ALA A 128 -9.54 -0.41 7.88
CA ALA A 128 -8.16 -0.51 8.34
C ALA A 128 -7.16 0.19 7.42
N GLY A 129 -7.51 0.43 6.15
CA GLY A 129 -6.64 1.02 5.15
C GLY A 129 -6.49 2.52 5.24
N ILE A 130 -5.54 3.03 4.50
CA ILE A 130 -5.35 4.46 4.20
C ILE A 130 -5.70 4.68 2.73
N SER A 131 -6.69 5.52 2.45
CA SER A 131 -7.06 5.87 1.06
C SER A 131 -6.33 7.14 0.68
N VAL A 132 -5.20 7.01 0.02
CA VAL A 132 -4.39 8.14 -0.46
C VAL A 132 -4.74 8.47 -1.89
N LEU A 133 -5.00 7.46 -2.72
CA LEU A 133 -5.40 7.61 -4.11
C LEU A 133 -6.90 7.38 -4.29
N PRO A 134 -7.58 8.23 -5.07
CA PRO A 134 -8.93 7.94 -5.52
C PRO A 134 -8.98 6.66 -6.35
N THR A 135 -10.06 5.89 -6.25
CA THR A 135 -10.20 4.61 -6.95
C THR A 135 -10.06 4.72 -8.48
N TYR A 136 -10.50 5.86 -9.07
CA TYR A 136 -10.36 6.11 -10.51
C TYR A 136 -8.92 6.40 -10.97
N LEU A 137 -8.00 6.66 -10.03
CA LEU A 137 -6.55 6.78 -10.27
C LEU A 137 -5.77 5.51 -9.85
N GLY A 138 -6.48 4.39 -9.62
CA GLY A 138 -5.85 3.13 -9.26
C GLY A 138 -5.79 2.85 -7.75
N GLY A 139 -6.41 3.70 -6.91
CA GLY A 139 -6.51 3.46 -5.47
C GLY A 139 -7.35 2.24 -5.12
N ILE A 140 -7.11 1.65 -3.96
CA ILE A 140 -7.80 0.45 -3.48
C ILE A 140 -9.22 0.82 -3.04
N SER A 141 -10.22 0.09 -3.54
CA SER A 141 -11.62 0.30 -3.15
C SER A 141 -11.82 0.05 -1.65
N SER A 142 -12.59 0.94 -0.99
CA SER A 142 -12.94 0.81 0.42
C SER A 142 -13.68 -0.49 0.76
N ALA A 143 -14.41 -1.06 -0.21
CA ALA A 143 -15.11 -2.34 -0.09
C ALA A 143 -14.18 -3.56 -0.20
N LYS A 144 -12.90 -3.38 -0.57
CA LYS A 144 -11.94 -4.48 -0.69
C LYS A 144 -11.72 -5.14 0.66
N THR A 145 -12.02 -6.44 0.74
CA THR A 145 -11.78 -7.25 1.94
C THR A 145 -10.37 -7.83 1.91
N LEU A 146 -9.68 -7.72 3.03
CA LEU A 146 -8.40 -8.36 3.29
C LEU A 146 -8.61 -9.46 4.33
N THR A 147 -8.07 -10.64 4.07
CA THR A 147 -8.23 -11.82 4.92
C THR A 147 -6.87 -12.44 5.22
N GLY A 148 -6.63 -12.73 6.48
CA GLY A 148 -5.58 -13.63 6.93
C GLY A 148 -6.23 -14.93 7.43
N ALA A 149 -5.77 -16.07 6.99
CA ALA A 149 -6.28 -17.37 7.41
C ALA A 149 -5.14 -18.37 7.62
N THR A 150 -5.23 -19.15 8.69
CA THR A 150 -4.25 -20.19 9.00
C THR A 150 -4.96 -21.46 9.42
N THR A 151 -4.43 -22.58 8.96
CA THR A 151 -4.96 -23.90 9.22
C THR A 151 -3.93 -24.71 10.00
N MET A 152 -4.34 -25.30 11.13
CA MET A 152 -3.52 -26.16 11.98
C MET A 152 -4.29 -27.41 12.37
N ARG A 153 -3.58 -28.45 12.75
CA ARG A 153 -4.19 -29.72 13.26
C ARG A 153 -4.30 -29.64 14.77
N LYS A 154 -5.47 -30.05 15.29
CA LYS A 154 -5.74 -30.09 16.73
C LYS A 154 -4.82 -31.10 17.39
N GLU A 155 -4.23 -30.71 18.49
CA GLU A 155 -3.45 -31.60 19.37
C GLU A 155 -4.35 -32.56 20.10
N GLY A 156 -3.80 -33.74 20.52
CA GLY A 156 -4.51 -34.77 21.24
C GLY A 156 -4.59 -34.51 22.74
#